data_aa81bc66dffd78a5bb497b76acc266b9
#
_entry.id   aa81bc66dffd78a5bb497b76acc266b9
#
_cell.length_a   1.000
_cell.length_b   1.000
_cell.length_c   1.000
_cell.angle_alpha   90.00
_cell.angle_beta   90.00
_cell.angle_gamma   90.00
#
_symmetry.space_group_name_H-M   'P 1'
#
loop_
_entity.id
_entity.type
_entity.pdbx_description
1 polymer ?
#
loop_
_entity_poly.entity_id
_entity_poly.type
_entity_poly.pdbx_seq_one_letter_code
_entity_poly.pdbx_strand_id
1 'polypeptide(L)'
;MSYRHTQRGTLVLVTMGICALVMIVILIFTSIVIGTTALVVCLLLMIMFGSLTVAVDNRAIEIEFGIGWIHREIPLENVDSAEVIKTRWFYGWGIRLTPKGWMWNTSGFDAVQLNYQNGKHFIIGSDDATALAETINQAKMG
;
A
#
# COMPACT_ATOMS: atom_id res chain seq x y z
N MET A 1 -14.36 -0.99 -18.02
CA MET A 1 -12.94 -0.64 -18.20
C MET A 1 -12.17 -1.22 -17.02
N SER A 2 -11.10 -1.95 -17.24
CA SER A 2 -10.24 -2.39 -16.14
C SER A 2 -9.07 -1.42 -16.01
N TYR A 3 -8.93 -0.83 -14.85
CA TYR A 3 -7.76 -0.02 -14.48
C TYR A 3 -6.84 -0.87 -13.61
N ARG A 4 -5.55 -0.89 -13.91
CA ARG A 4 -4.55 -1.54 -13.06
C ARG A 4 -3.32 -0.65 -12.98
N HIS A 5 -2.96 -0.26 -11.78
CA HIS A 5 -1.78 0.55 -11.51
C HIS A 5 -0.98 -0.04 -10.36
N THR A 6 0.33 -0.09 -10.53
CA THR A 6 1.26 -0.59 -9.50
C THR A 6 2.18 0.53 -9.06
N GLN A 7 2.01 0.98 -7.83
CA GLN A 7 2.90 1.89 -7.18
C GLN A 7 4.10 1.13 -6.60
N ARG A 8 5.31 1.57 -6.91
CA ARG A 8 6.51 1.06 -6.24
C ARG A 8 6.69 1.76 -4.89
N GLY A 9 6.86 0.98 -3.84
CA GLY A 9 7.14 1.47 -2.50
C GLY A 9 8.57 1.98 -2.36
N THR A 10 8.92 3.02 -3.09
CA THR A 10 10.30 3.55 -3.14
C THR A 10 10.84 3.86 -1.74
N LEU A 11 10.02 4.46 -0.87
CA LEU A 11 10.43 4.75 0.51
C LEU A 11 10.62 3.48 1.32
N VAL A 12 9.73 2.49 1.19
CA VAL A 12 9.87 1.19 1.85
C VAL A 12 11.13 0.49 1.35
N LEU A 13 11.36 0.48 0.03
CA LEU A 13 12.54 -0.14 -0.56
C LEU A 13 13.84 0.51 -0.11
N VAL A 14 13.92 1.84 -0.07
CA VAL A 14 15.10 2.60 0.39
C VAL A 14 15.36 2.33 1.88
N THR A 15 14.34 2.44 2.71
CA THR A 15 14.47 2.21 4.16
C THR A 15 14.91 0.78 4.45
N MET A 16 14.30 -0.21 3.80
CA MET A 16 14.66 -1.61 3.94
C MET A 16 16.06 -1.90 3.37
N GLY A 17 16.47 -1.24 2.29
CA GLY A 17 17.83 -1.32 1.74
C GLY A 17 18.88 -0.82 2.73
N ILE A 18 18.62 0.30 3.40
CA ILE A 18 19.49 0.83 4.46
C ILE A 18 19.54 -0.15 5.64
N CYS A 19 18.40 -0.68 6.08
CA CYS A 19 18.36 -1.70 7.15
C CYS A 19 19.15 -2.94 6.77
N ALA A 20 19.04 -3.45 5.54
CA ALA A 20 19.80 -4.59 5.07
C ALA A 20 21.32 -4.31 5.10
N LEU A 21 21.74 -3.12 4.69
CA LEU A 21 23.13 -2.71 4.72
C LEU A 21 23.68 -2.63 6.15
N VAL A 22 22.92 -2.07 7.08
CA VAL A 22 23.27 -2.06 8.52
C VAL A 22 23.37 -3.49 9.05
N MET A 23 22.45 -4.39 8.67
CA MET A 23 22.49 -5.79 9.08
C MET A 23 23.73 -6.53 8.54
N ILE A 24 24.17 -6.23 7.33
CA ILE A 24 25.44 -6.77 6.78
C ILE A 24 26.63 -6.31 7.61
N VAL A 25 26.67 -5.06 8.03
CA VAL A 25 27.74 -4.53 8.90
C VAL A 25 27.69 -5.24 10.27
N ILE A 26 26.53 -5.40 10.86
CA ILE A 26 26.37 -6.11 12.14
C ILE A 26 26.79 -7.58 12.01
N LEU A 27 26.52 -8.22 10.88
CA LEU A 27 26.90 -9.60 10.59
C LEU A 27 28.41 -9.83 10.74
N ILE A 28 29.24 -8.84 10.34
CA ILE A 28 30.69 -8.90 10.41
C ILE A 28 31.17 -8.92 11.87
N PHE A 29 30.43 -8.27 12.78
CA PHE A 29 30.84 -8.08 14.18
C PHE A 29 30.07 -8.95 15.19
N THR A 30 29.05 -9.71 14.72
CA THR A 30 28.16 -10.47 15.61
C THR A 30 28.07 -11.93 15.15
N SER A 31 27.21 -12.71 15.79
CA SER A 31 26.95 -14.09 15.37
C SER A 31 26.36 -14.18 13.96
N ILE A 32 26.97 -15.00 13.13
CA ILE A 32 26.54 -15.22 11.73
C ILE A 32 25.07 -15.67 11.64
N VAL A 33 24.60 -16.45 12.62
CA VAL A 33 23.21 -16.94 12.65
C VAL A 33 22.22 -15.79 12.84
N ILE A 34 22.49 -14.86 13.76
CA ILE A 34 21.60 -13.73 14.03
C ILE A 34 21.56 -12.79 12.84
N GLY A 35 22.72 -12.48 12.26
CA GLY A 35 22.81 -11.57 11.11
C GLY A 35 22.13 -12.12 9.85
N THR A 36 22.34 -13.40 9.54
CA THR A 36 21.70 -14.02 8.37
C THR A 36 20.18 -14.12 8.54
N THR A 37 19.69 -14.47 9.73
CA THR A 37 18.25 -14.52 10.01
C THR A 37 17.61 -13.13 9.84
N ALA A 38 18.21 -12.09 10.39
CA ALA A 38 17.71 -10.72 10.27
C ALA A 38 17.70 -10.23 8.81
N LEU A 39 18.75 -10.57 8.04
CA LEU A 39 18.82 -10.22 6.62
C LEU A 39 17.71 -10.91 5.82
N VAL A 40 17.47 -12.20 6.04
CA VAL A 40 16.40 -12.95 5.37
C VAL A 40 15.03 -12.34 5.68
N VAL A 41 14.76 -12.02 6.94
CA VAL A 41 13.50 -11.35 7.33
C VAL A 41 13.35 -10.00 6.64
N CYS A 42 14.42 -9.20 6.58
CA CYS A 42 14.40 -7.90 5.90
C CYS A 42 14.07 -8.04 4.41
N LEU A 43 14.68 -9.00 3.72
CA LEU A 43 14.42 -9.28 2.31
C LEU A 43 12.99 -9.75 2.05
N LEU A 44 12.44 -10.59 2.93
CA LEU A 44 11.04 -11.02 2.84
C LEU A 44 10.08 -9.84 2.99
N LEU A 45 10.34 -8.95 3.94
CA LEU A 45 9.52 -7.73 4.12
C LEU A 45 9.62 -6.80 2.91
N MET A 46 10.80 -6.67 2.29
CA MET A 46 10.95 -5.91 1.05
C MET A 46 10.06 -6.48 -0.08
N ILE A 47 10.05 -7.79 -0.24
CA ILE A 47 9.22 -8.45 -1.27
C ILE A 47 7.73 -8.27 -0.96
N MET A 48 7.34 -8.39 0.30
CA MET A 48 5.94 -8.26 0.71
C MET A 48 5.39 -6.84 0.59
N PHE A 49 6.18 -5.82 0.95
CA PHE A 49 5.72 -4.42 1.03
C PHE A 49 6.33 -3.50 -0.01
N GLY A 50 7.16 -4.00 -0.90
CA GLY A 50 7.89 -3.20 -1.89
C GLY A 50 7.02 -2.60 -3.01
N SER A 51 5.78 -3.05 -3.18
CA SER A 51 4.83 -2.50 -4.14
C SER A 51 3.40 -2.60 -3.65
N LEU A 52 2.55 -1.74 -4.16
CA LEU A 52 1.10 -1.74 -3.96
C LEU A 52 0.44 -1.68 -5.33
N THR A 53 -0.28 -2.71 -5.69
CA THR A 53 -1.06 -2.77 -6.92
C THR A 53 -2.53 -2.54 -6.59
N VAL A 54 -3.14 -1.64 -7.34
CA VAL A 54 -4.59 -1.38 -7.27
C VAL A 54 -5.17 -1.67 -8.64
N ALA A 55 -6.14 -2.55 -8.70
CA ALA A 55 -6.92 -2.83 -9.88
C ALA A 55 -8.39 -2.47 -9.63
N VAL A 56 -9.00 -1.80 -10.57
CA VAL A 56 -10.42 -1.43 -10.52
C VAL A 56 -11.12 -2.11 -11.68
N ASP A 57 -12.06 -2.96 -11.38
CA ASP A 57 -12.96 -3.58 -12.34
C ASP A 57 -14.40 -3.07 -12.13
N ASN A 58 -15.31 -3.44 -13.00
CA ASN A 58 -16.72 -3.02 -12.95
C ASN A 58 -17.48 -3.54 -11.69
N ARG A 59 -16.88 -4.42 -10.91
CA ARG A 59 -17.49 -5.05 -9.73
C ARG A 59 -16.79 -4.73 -8.42
N ALA A 60 -15.46 -4.61 -8.45
CA ALA A 60 -14.67 -4.50 -7.24
C ALA A 60 -13.37 -3.72 -7.47
N ILE A 61 -12.81 -3.24 -6.37
CA ILE A 61 -11.46 -2.70 -6.27
C ILE A 61 -10.60 -3.77 -5.61
N GLU A 62 -9.61 -4.26 -6.32
CA GLU A 62 -8.62 -5.20 -5.80
C GLU A 62 -7.36 -4.45 -5.40
N ILE A 63 -6.86 -4.75 -4.21
CA ILE A 63 -5.66 -4.13 -3.65
C ILE A 63 -4.71 -5.24 -3.22
N GLU A 64 -3.48 -5.22 -3.73
CA GLU A 64 -2.47 -6.25 -3.50
C GLU A 64 -1.14 -5.62 -3.07
N PHE A 65 -0.52 -6.15 -2.02
CA PHE A 65 0.85 -5.82 -1.65
C PHE A 65 1.84 -6.84 -2.21
N GLY A 66 2.96 -6.33 -2.73
CA GLY A 66 4.09 -7.12 -3.19
C GLY A 66 3.69 -8.14 -4.24
N ILE A 67 3.86 -9.41 -3.91
CA ILE A 67 3.53 -10.56 -4.78
C ILE A 67 2.08 -11.06 -4.61
N GLY A 68 1.20 -10.26 -3.97
CA GLY A 68 -0.22 -10.60 -3.81
C GLY A 68 -0.57 -11.46 -2.58
N TRP A 69 0.38 -11.71 -1.67
CA TRP A 69 0.09 -12.46 -0.44
C TRP A 69 -0.85 -11.69 0.50
N ILE A 70 -0.72 -10.38 0.53
CA ILE A 70 -1.65 -9.51 1.24
C ILE A 70 -2.52 -8.84 0.18
N HIS A 71 -3.77 -9.26 0.09
CA HIS A 71 -4.73 -8.72 -0.86
C HIS A 71 -6.05 -8.40 -0.17
N ARG A 72 -6.79 -7.49 -0.76
CA ARG A 72 -8.12 -7.11 -0.32
C ARG A 72 -8.98 -6.75 -1.52
N GLU A 73 -10.17 -7.31 -1.55
CA GLU A 73 -11.21 -6.98 -2.51
C GLU A 73 -12.28 -6.11 -1.83
N ILE A 74 -12.64 -5.02 -2.47
CA ILE A 74 -13.67 -4.09 -2.00
C ILE A 74 -14.74 -4.00 -3.08
N PRO A 75 -15.94 -4.56 -2.85
CA PRO A 75 -17.05 -4.44 -3.79
C PRO A 75 -17.42 -2.97 -4.02
N LEU A 76 -17.54 -2.56 -5.29
CA LEU A 76 -17.92 -1.18 -5.65
C LEU A 76 -19.30 -0.79 -5.14
N GLU A 77 -20.19 -1.76 -4.97
CA GLU A 77 -21.52 -1.54 -4.39
C GLU A 77 -21.50 -0.97 -2.97
N ASN A 78 -20.42 -1.25 -2.20
CA ASN A 78 -20.26 -0.76 -0.83
C ASN A 78 -19.63 0.64 -0.76
N VAL A 79 -19.04 1.11 -1.87
CA VAL A 79 -18.36 2.39 -1.95
C VAL A 79 -19.37 3.46 -2.36
N ASP A 80 -19.45 4.54 -1.61
CA ASP A 80 -20.29 5.70 -1.96
C ASP A 80 -19.58 6.66 -2.90
N SER A 81 -18.37 7.05 -2.58
CA SER A 81 -17.52 7.93 -3.39
C SER A 81 -16.04 7.65 -3.17
N ALA A 82 -15.23 8.09 -4.13
CA ALA A 82 -13.77 8.10 -4.03
C ALA A 82 -13.25 9.54 -4.16
N GLU A 83 -12.45 9.96 -3.19
CA GLU A 83 -11.92 11.32 -3.11
C GLU A 83 -10.40 11.30 -3.01
N VAL A 84 -9.73 12.22 -3.73
CA VAL A 84 -8.29 12.42 -3.61
C VAL A 84 -8.00 13.16 -2.31
N ILE A 85 -7.15 12.60 -1.48
CA ILE A 85 -6.70 13.21 -0.23
C ILE A 85 -5.18 13.22 -0.14
N LYS A 86 -4.65 14.09 0.73
CA LYS A 86 -3.24 14.03 1.15
C LYS A 86 -3.13 13.44 2.54
N THR A 87 -2.31 12.39 2.65
CA THR A 87 -2.00 11.79 3.94
C THR A 87 -0.92 12.60 4.66
N ARG A 88 -0.91 12.54 5.98
CA ARG A 88 0.10 13.23 6.79
C ARG A 88 1.31 12.31 7.00
N TRP A 89 2.51 12.88 7.04
CA TRP A 89 3.76 12.14 7.20
C TRP A 89 3.79 11.22 8.45
N PHE A 90 3.12 11.60 9.53
CA PHE A 90 3.08 10.83 10.76
C PHE A 90 2.12 9.63 10.73
N TYR A 91 1.30 9.48 9.69
CA TYR A 91 0.55 8.25 9.49
C TYR A 91 1.44 7.11 8.99
N GLY A 92 2.60 7.45 8.41
CA GLY A 92 3.59 6.47 7.93
C GLY A 92 3.11 5.69 6.72
N TRP A 93 3.80 4.58 6.47
CA TRP A 93 3.54 3.68 5.33
C TRP A 93 3.21 2.29 5.81
N GLY A 94 2.67 1.44 4.94
CA GLY A 94 2.21 0.09 5.23
C GLY A 94 0.71 0.01 5.46
N ILE A 95 0.30 -1.02 6.18
CA ILE A 95 -1.10 -1.25 6.59
C ILE A 95 -1.28 -0.65 7.98
N ARG A 96 -2.13 0.36 8.09
CA ARG A 96 -2.33 1.07 9.36
C ARG A 96 -3.78 1.47 9.59
N LEU A 97 -4.15 1.57 10.87
CA LEU A 97 -5.40 2.15 11.28
C LEU A 97 -5.18 3.64 11.59
N THR A 98 -5.91 4.51 10.90
CA THR A 98 -5.92 5.96 11.12
C THR A 98 -7.23 6.40 11.76
N PRO A 99 -7.34 7.65 12.28
CA PRO A 99 -8.62 8.17 12.78
C PRO A 99 -9.74 8.18 11.74
N LYS A 100 -9.38 8.16 10.44
CA LYS A 100 -10.33 8.11 9.32
C LYS A 100 -10.63 6.70 8.81
N GLY A 101 -9.99 5.66 9.35
CA GLY A 101 -10.16 4.27 8.92
C GLY A 101 -8.84 3.59 8.54
N TRP A 102 -8.94 2.42 7.94
CA TRP A 102 -7.77 1.67 7.49
C TRP A 102 -7.10 2.36 6.32
N MET A 103 -5.78 2.39 6.35
CA MET A 103 -4.94 2.93 5.29
C MET A 103 -3.94 1.88 4.81
N TRP A 104 -3.88 1.70 3.49
CA TRP A 104 -2.89 0.88 2.81
C TRP A 104 -2.06 1.77 1.89
N ASN A 105 -0.79 1.99 2.23
CA ASN A 105 0.11 2.86 1.48
C ASN A 105 1.54 2.31 1.50
N THR A 106 2.27 2.41 0.40
CA THR A 106 3.69 2.00 0.30
C THR A 106 4.64 3.18 0.22
N SER A 107 4.23 4.30 -0.35
CA SER A 107 5.05 5.50 -0.47
C SER A 107 4.21 6.72 -0.82
N GLY A 108 4.79 7.91 -0.62
CA GLY A 108 4.14 9.17 -0.96
C GLY A 108 3.08 9.62 0.06
N PHE A 109 2.41 10.71 -0.29
CA PHE A 109 1.42 11.37 0.56
C PHE A 109 0.07 11.51 -0.15
N ASP A 110 0.01 11.21 -1.44
CA ASP A 110 -1.23 11.23 -2.19
C ASP A 110 -1.96 9.89 -2.01
N ALA A 111 -3.26 9.97 -1.83
CA ALA A 111 -4.09 8.80 -1.57
C ALA A 111 -5.52 9.03 -2.03
N VAL A 112 -6.26 7.95 -2.19
CA VAL A 112 -7.69 7.96 -2.43
C VAL A 112 -8.41 7.49 -1.18
N GLN A 113 -9.31 8.30 -0.67
CA GLN A 113 -10.24 7.92 0.39
C GLN A 113 -11.51 7.36 -0.23
N LEU A 114 -11.78 6.10 0.05
CA LEU A 114 -13.06 5.46 -0.26
C LEU A 114 -14.03 5.74 0.88
N ASN A 115 -15.14 6.35 0.56
CA ASN A 115 -16.23 6.56 1.49
C ASN A 115 -17.23 5.42 1.30
N TYR A 116 -17.50 4.67 2.37
CA TYR A 116 -18.50 3.60 2.34
C TYR A 116 -19.89 4.13 2.70
N GLN A 117 -20.92 3.49 2.17
CA GLN A 117 -22.33 3.81 2.49
C GLN A 117 -22.64 3.73 3.99
N ASN A 118 -21.89 2.95 4.76
CA ASN A 118 -22.05 2.82 6.21
C ASN A 118 -21.30 3.88 7.03
N GLY A 119 -20.74 4.92 6.38
CA GLY A 119 -19.99 6.00 7.01
C GLY A 119 -18.55 5.66 7.40
N LYS A 120 -18.06 4.46 7.08
CA LYS A 120 -16.65 4.09 7.27
C LYS A 120 -15.82 4.59 6.09
N HIS A 121 -14.51 4.68 6.30
CA HIS A 121 -13.57 5.10 5.28
C HIS A 121 -12.44 4.09 5.14
N PHE A 122 -11.89 3.98 3.93
CA PHE A 122 -10.68 3.22 3.63
C PHE A 122 -9.77 4.05 2.75
N ILE A 123 -8.49 4.09 3.05
CA ILE A 123 -7.51 4.96 2.37
C ILE A 123 -6.53 4.08 1.60
N ILE A 124 -6.39 4.36 0.31
CA ILE A 124 -5.46 3.69 -0.59
C ILE A 124 -4.41 4.70 -1.03
N GLY A 125 -3.15 4.46 -0.69
CA GLY A 125 -2.03 5.25 -1.21
C GLY A 125 -1.86 5.02 -2.71
N SER A 126 -1.65 6.09 -3.46
CA SER A 126 -1.39 6.01 -4.90
C SER A 126 -0.58 7.21 -5.36
N ASP A 127 0.42 6.98 -6.20
CA ASP A 127 1.14 8.03 -6.92
C ASP A 127 0.33 8.62 -8.09
N ASP A 128 -0.77 7.97 -8.45
CA ASP A 128 -1.76 8.45 -9.43
C ASP A 128 -3.18 8.47 -8.82
N ALA A 129 -3.31 9.19 -7.69
CA ALA A 129 -4.54 9.24 -6.91
C ALA A 129 -5.72 9.83 -7.71
N THR A 130 -5.45 10.79 -8.60
CA THR A 130 -6.49 11.43 -9.41
C THR A 130 -7.12 10.45 -10.38
N ALA A 131 -6.30 9.76 -11.19
CA ALA A 131 -6.80 8.77 -12.15
C ALA A 131 -7.50 7.61 -11.44
N LEU A 132 -6.99 7.18 -10.28
CA LEU A 132 -7.61 6.12 -9.49
C LEU A 132 -9.00 6.55 -8.99
N ALA A 133 -9.14 7.74 -8.40
CA ALA A 133 -10.42 8.24 -7.90
C ALA A 133 -11.45 8.43 -9.02
N GLU A 134 -11.02 8.99 -10.15
CA GLU A 134 -11.89 9.16 -11.34
C GLU A 134 -12.37 7.82 -11.87
N THR A 135 -11.46 6.83 -11.98
CA THR A 135 -11.82 5.50 -12.47
C THR A 135 -12.83 4.81 -11.55
N ILE A 136 -12.64 4.90 -10.23
CA ILE A 136 -13.58 4.32 -9.26
C ILE A 136 -14.96 4.97 -9.39
N ASN A 137 -15.00 6.31 -9.45
CA ASN A 137 -16.27 7.04 -9.59
C ASN A 137 -16.96 6.75 -10.92
N GLN A 138 -16.20 6.59 -12.02
CA GLN A 138 -16.75 6.22 -13.33
C GLN A 138 -17.29 4.77 -13.33
N ALA A 139 -16.56 3.82 -12.77
CA ALA A 139 -16.99 2.43 -12.67
C ALA A 139 -18.27 2.27 -11.85
N LYS A 140 -18.53 3.20 -10.93
CA LYS A 140 -19.75 3.26 -10.12
C LYS A 140 -20.97 3.80 -10.89
N MET A 141 -20.73 4.68 -11.85
CA MET A 141 -21.81 5.30 -12.65
C MET A 141 -22.28 4.43 -13.83
N GLY A 142 -21.51 3.44 -14.19
CA GLY A 142 -21.83 2.50 -15.26
C GLY A 142 -22.46 1.23 -14.77
#